data_6fcbf0d51f301f0a60c63bc9d4b162be
#
_entry.id   6fcbf0d51f301f0a60c63bc9d4b162be
#
_cell.length_a   1.000
_cell.length_b   1.000
_cell.length_c   1.000
_cell.angle_alpha   90.00
_cell.angle_beta   90.00
_cell.angle_gamma   90.00
#
_symmetry.space_group_name_H-M   'P 1'
#
loop_
_entity.id
_entity.type
_entity.pdbx_description
1 polymer ?
#
loop_
_entity_poly.entity_id
_entity_poly.type
_entity_poly.pdbx_seq_one_letter_code
_entity_poly.pdbx_strand_id
1 'polypeptide(L)'
;MNRLLICLLIFSIWACTATAPKGTTIDVNSVQTKAGFVSGTTSSDQAVKIFMGIPFAAPPVGDLRWKAPQPVAAWEGVRACVTPPASAIQAPPKPFYCWSKEFMAPESPLSEDCLYLNVWTTAKTVQDKMPVMVWIHGGAF
;
A
#
# COMPACT_ATOMS: atom_id res chain seq x y z
N MET A 1 64.37 5.15 49.61
CA MET A 1 63.48 4.06 49.36
C MET A 1 62.15 4.67 48.82
N ASN A 2 62.07 4.82 47.50
CA ASN A 2 60.91 5.44 46.83
C ASN A 2 60.00 4.31 46.34
N ARG A 3 58.78 4.27 46.86
CA ARG A 3 57.70 3.40 46.30
C ARG A 3 56.93 4.17 45.26
N LEU A 4 57.12 3.81 44.02
CA LEU A 4 56.33 4.32 42.87
C LEU A 4 55.00 3.60 42.89
N LEU A 5 53.90 4.33 43.16
CA LEU A 5 52.52 3.84 42.97
C LEU A 5 52.13 4.06 41.47
N ILE A 6 51.98 2.95 40.75
CA ILE A 6 51.43 2.95 39.39
C ILE A 6 49.92 2.80 39.54
N CYS A 7 49.17 3.88 39.32
CA CYS A 7 47.73 3.89 39.15
C CYS A 7 47.37 3.42 37.73
N LEU A 8 46.94 2.17 37.58
CA LEU A 8 46.33 1.67 36.34
C LEU A 8 44.91 2.21 36.26
N LEU A 9 44.67 3.22 35.43
CA LEU A 9 43.35 3.69 35.03
C LEU A 9 42.78 2.70 33.99
N ILE A 10 41.89 1.82 34.41
CA ILE A 10 41.12 0.97 33.54
C ILE A 10 39.99 1.84 32.98
N PHE A 11 40.15 2.31 31.75
CA PHE A 11 39.06 2.95 30.99
C PHE A 11 38.10 1.86 30.48
N SER A 12 37.01 1.69 31.19
CA SER A 12 35.88 0.83 30.71
C SER A 12 35.18 1.55 29.58
N ILE A 13 35.47 1.18 28.33
CA ILE A 13 34.75 1.64 27.15
C ILE A 13 33.38 0.89 27.18
N TRP A 14 32.38 1.55 27.72
CA TRP A 14 31.01 1.09 27.58
C TRP A 14 30.56 1.37 26.15
N ALA A 15 30.72 0.40 25.28
CA ALA A 15 30.14 0.45 23.94
C ALA A 15 28.62 0.42 24.06
N CYS A 16 27.99 1.59 24.00
CA CYS A 16 26.55 1.74 23.87
C CYS A 16 26.17 1.22 22.47
N THR A 17 25.88 -0.06 22.32
CA THR A 17 25.25 -0.59 21.11
C THR A 17 23.81 -0.07 21.08
N ALA A 18 23.61 1.07 20.43
CA ALA A 18 22.29 1.57 20.10
C ALA A 18 21.65 0.56 19.15
N THR A 19 20.81 -0.32 19.69
CA THR A 19 19.93 -1.18 18.87
C THR A 19 18.97 -0.23 18.17
N ALA A 20 19.07 -0.11 16.85
CA ALA A 20 18.10 0.63 16.05
C ALA A 20 16.70 0.11 16.38
N PRO A 21 15.69 0.98 16.56
CA PRO A 21 14.33 0.52 16.88
C PRO A 21 13.88 -0.41 15.76
N LYS A 22 13.55 -1.64 16.12
CA LYS A 22 12.96 -2.62 15.20
C LYS A 22 11.67 -2.02 14.68
N GLY A 23 11.64 -1.68 13.38
CA GLY A 23 10.45 -1.13 12.76
C GLY A 23 9.24 -2.04 12.95
N THR A 24 8.07 -1.44 13.15
CA THR A 24 6.83 -2.21 13.28
C THR A 24 6.58 -3.00 11.98
N THR A 25 6.50 -4.33 12.09
CA THR A 25 6.20 -5.21 10.95
C THR A 25 4.83 -4.86 10.37
N ILE A 26 4.71 -4.84 9.06
CA ILE A 26 3.43 -4.66 8.38
C ILE A 26 2.61 -5.94 8.55
N ASP A 27 1.52 -5.85 9.31
CA ASP A 27 0.50 -6.90 9.35
C ASP A 27 -0.45 -6.69 8.16
N VAL A 28 -0.44 -7.62 7.20
CA VAL A 28 -1.31 -7.57 6.02
C VAL A 28 -2.80 -7.57 6.38
N ASN A 29 -3.16 -8.06 7.57
CA ASN A 29 -4.54 -8.11 8.03
C ASN A 29 -5.03 -6.77 8.63
N SER A 30 -4.13 -5.83 8.92
CA SER A 30 -4.52 -4.57 9.57
C SER A 30 -3.50 -3.46 9.30
N VAL A 31 -3.64 -2.80 8.16
CA VAL A 31 -2.81 -1.65 7.80
C VAL A 31 -3.60 -0.36 7.98
N GLN A 32 -3.05 0.58 8.74
CA GLN A 32 -3.66 1.89 8.97
C GLN A 32 -3.53 2.79 7.74
N THR A 33 -4.65 3.34 7.29
CA THR A 33 -4.72 4.45 6.32
C THR A 33 -5.26 5.71 7.01
N LYS A 34 -5.33 6.82 6.28
CA LYS A 34 -5.96 8.05 6.82
C LYS A 34 -7.45 7.89 7.10
N ALA A 35 -8.14 7.03 6.37
CA ALA A 35 -9.58 6.86 6.46
C ALA A 35 -10.01 5.68 7.35
N GLY A 36 -9.11 4.76 7.68
CA GLY A 36 -9.39 3.59 8.51
C GLY A 36 -8.40 2.47 8.25
N PHE A 37 -8.65 1.30 8.82
CA PHE A 37 -7.81 0.13 8.60
C PHE A 37 -8.24 -0.63 7.36
N VAL A 38 -7.26 -1.23 6.67
CA VAL A 38 -7.48 -2.13 5.53
C VAL A 38 -6.77 -3.45 5.77
N SER A 39 -7.34 -4.54 5.26
CA SER A 39 -6.66 -5.82 5.15
C SER A 39 -6.43 -6.17 3.68
N GLY A 40 -5.36 -6.89 3.43
CA GLY A 40 -4.97 -7.37 2.11
C GLY A 40 -4.73 -8.89 2.12
N THR A 41 -3.99 -9.34 1.12
CA THR A 41 -3.51 -10.72 1.00
C THR A 41 -2.03 -10.73 0.67
N THR A 42 -1.45 -11.91 0.52
CA THR A 42 -0.06 -12.08 0.08
C THR A 42 -0.01 -12.93 -1.18
N SER A 43 1.05 -12.77 -1.97
CA SER A 43 1.37 -13.68 -3.08
C SER A 43 1.60 -15.10 -2.56
N SER A 44 1.55 -16.09 -3.46
CA SER A 44 1.73 -17.51 -3.11
C SER A 44 3.06 -17.82 -2.43
N ASP A 45 4.11 -17.08 -2.76
CA ASP A 45 5.44 -17.15 -2.15
C ASP A 45 5.58 -16.25 -0.90
N GLN A 46 4.50 -15.57 -0.50
CA GLN A 46 4.42 -14.62 0.62
C GLN A 46 5.41 -13.43 0.53
N ALA A 47 6.02 -13.22 -0.62
CA ALA A 47 7.00 -12.15 -0.81
C ALA A 47 6.34 -10.77 -1.00
N VAL A 48 5.15 -10.73 -1.58
CA VAL A 48 4.42 -9.50 -1.92
C VAL A 48 3.13 -9.41 -1.13
N LYS A 49 2.91 -8.31 -0.44
CA LYS A 49 1.61 -7.94 0.15
C LYS A 49 0.77 -7.23 -0.89
N ILE A 50 -0.49 -7.57 -0.99
CA ILE A 50 -1.41 -7.16 -2.05
C ILE A 50 -2.66 -6.57 -1.41
N PHE A 51 -2.99 -5.34 -1.76
CA PHE A 51 -4.22 -4.65 -1.34
C PHE A 51 -4.96 -4.20 -2.59
N MET A 52 -6.18 -4.65 -2.78
CA MET A 52 -7.01 -4.33 -3.94
C MET A 52 -8.26 -3.56 -3.52
N GLY A 53 -8.57 -2.48 -4.23
CA GLY A 53 -9.79 -1.73 -3.96
C GLY A 53 -9.69 -0.81 -2.73
N ILE A 54 -8.53 -0.18 -2.49
CA ILE A 54 -8.42 0.88 -1.49
C ILE A 54 -9.08 2.14 -2.07
N PRO A 55 -10.15 2.69 -1.46
CA PRO A 55 -10.76 3.92 -1.95
C PRO A 55 -9.82 5.11 -1.75
N PHE A 56 -9.63 5.92 -2.77
CA PHE A 56 -8.84 7.16 -2.68
C PHE A 56 -9.68 8.43 -2.71
N ALA A 57 -10.96 8.32 -3.08
CA ALA A 57 -11.93 9.41 -3.04
C ALA A 57 -13.32 8.86 -2.72
N ALA A 58 -14.23 9.75 -2.31
CA ALA A 58 -15.63 9.39 -2.14
C ALA A 58 -16.23 8.94 -3.50
N PRO A 59 -17.20 7.99 -3.51
CA PRO A 59 -17.86 7.57 -4.73
C PRO A 59 -18.43 8.75 -5.51
N PRO A 60 -18.14 8.91 -6.81
CA PRO A 60 -18.62 10.02 -7.63
C PRO A 60 -20.06 9.77 -8.12
N VAL A 61 -20.96 9.52 -7.20
CA VAL A 61 -22.37 9.19 -7.47
C VAL A 61 -23.31 10.31 -7.08
N GLY A 62 -24.51 10.34 -7.64
CA GLY A 62 -25.53 11.36 -7.33
C GLY A 62 -24.99 12.78 -7.55
N ASP A 63 -25.04 13.61 -6.51
CA ASP A 63 -24.60 15.01 -6.57
C ASP A 63 -23.09 15.17 -6.72
N LEU A 64 -22.30 14.12 -6.51
CA LEU A 64 -20.85 14.12 -6.72
C LEU A 64 -20.44 13.76 -8.15
N ARG A 65 -21.38 13.35 -9.00
CA ARG A 65 -21.11 13.07 -10.43
C ARG A 65 -20.61 14.33 -11.13
N TRP A 66 -19.53 14.21 -11.87
CA TRP A 66 -18.86 15.32 -12.57
C TRP A 66 -18.33 16.44 -11.66
N LYS A 67 -18.23 16.20 -10.35
CA LYS A 67 -17.62 17.13 -9.41
C LYS A 67 -16.15 16.76 -9.15
N ALA A 68 -15.40 17.70 -8.60
CA ALA A 68 -14.06 17.43 -8.11
C ALA A 68 -14.09 16.31 -7.06
N PRO A 69 -13.11 15.38 -7.02
CA PRO A 69 -13.06 14.30 -6.06
C PRO A 69 -13.13 14.83 -4.62
N GLN A 70 -13.95 14.19 -3.80
CA GLN A 70 -14.09 14.50 -2.39
C GLN A 70 -13.31 13.51 -1.53
N PRO A 71 -12.84 13.89 -0.34
CA PRO A 71 -12.17 12.98 0.57
C PRO A 71 -13.02 11.74 0.88
N VAL A 72 -12.37 10.62 1.04
CA VAL A 72 -13.02 9.36 1.49
C VAL A 72 -13.57 9.56 2.89
N ALA A 73 -14.80 9.12 3.13
CA ALA A 73 -15.36 9.05 4.47
C ALA A 73 -14.57 8.03 5.31
N ALA A 74 -14.26 8.38 6.55
CA ALA A 74 -13.63 7.45 7.47
C ALA A 74 -14.58 6.29 7.77
N TRP A 75 -14.00 5.10 8.01
CA TRP A 75 -14.74 3.90 8.37
C TRP A 75 -14.21 3.30 9.66
N GLU A 76 -15.08 2.59 10.36
CA GLU A 76 -14.73 1.80 11.54
C GLU A 76 -14.35 0.37 11.15
N GLY A 77 -13.57 -0.29 12.01
CA GLY A 77 -13.10 -1.66 11.78
C GLY A 77 -12.07 -1.77 10.65
N VAL A 78 -11.95 -2.96 10.09
CA VAL A 78 -10.99 -3.29 9.03
C VAL A 78 -11.73 -3.55 7.72
N ARG A 79 -11.45 -2.75 6.70
CA ARG A 79 -12.00 -2.94 5.35
C ARG A 79 -11.19 -3.98 4.59
N ALA A 80 -11.85 -5.02 4.11
CA ALA A 80 -11.22 -6.04 3.27
C ALA A 80 -10.90 -5.47 1.87
N CYS A 81 -9.59 -5.44 1.53
CA CYS A 81 -9.06 -5.01 0.24
C CYS A 81 -8.38 -6.19 -0.45
N VAL A 82 -9.14 -7.27 -0.70
CA VAL A 82 -8.64 -8.55 -1.19
C VAL A 82 -9.15 -8.92 -2.59
N THR A 83 -10.11 -8.16 -3.12
CA THR A 83 -10.67 -8.37 -4.46
C THR A 83 -10.55 -7.11 -5.31
N PRO A 84 -10.37 -7.24 -6.64
CA PRO A 84 -10.41 -6.09 -7.53
C PRO A 84 -11.72 -5.30 -7.37
N PRO A 85 -11.67 -3.96 -7.37
CA PRO A 85 -12.87 -3.13 -7.31
C PRO A 85 -13.60 -3.14 -8.65
N ALA A 86 -14.80 -2.54 -8.67
CA ALA A 86 -15.51 -2.30 -9.91
C ALA A 86 -14.73 -1.36 -10.84
N SER A 87 -14.84 -1.60 -12.13
CA SER A 87 -14.36 -0.68 -13.17
C SER A 87 -15.37 0.44 -13.42
N ALA A 88 -14.86 1.58 -13.92
CA ALA A 88 -15.71 2.65 -14.41
C ALA A 88 -16.64 2.15 -15.51
N ILE A 89 -17.82 2.75 -15.62
CA ILE A 89 -18.81 2.41 -16.65
C ILE A 89 -18.21 2.65 -18.03
N GLN A 90 -18.09 1.60 -18.82
CA GLN A 90 -17.48 1.60 -20.13
C GLN A 90 -18.04 0.45 -20.98
N ALA A 91 -17.83 0.52 -22.27
CA ALA A 91 -18.15 -0.61 -23.16
C ALA A 91 -17.28 -1.83 -22.82
N PRO A 92 -17.79 -3.06 -22.96
CA PRO A 92 -16.96 -4.24 -22.77
C PRO A 92 -15.71 -4.19 -23.67
N PRO A 93 -14.54 -4.53 -23.15
CA PRO A 93 -13.31 -4.53 -23.92
C PRO A 93 -13.40 -5.54 -25.08
N LYS A 94 -13.02 -5.11 -26.27
CA LYS A 94 -12.99 -5.94 -27.47
C LYS A 94 -11.63 -5.83 -28.15
N PRO A 95 -11.09 -6.93 -28.65
CA PRO A 95 -9.87 -6.87 -29.45
C PRO A 95 -10.04 -5.90 -30.64
N PHE A 96 -9.03 -5.10 -30.91
CA PHE A 96 -9.03 -4.23 -32.07
C PHE A 96 -7.59 -3.98 -32.55
N TYR A 97 -7.41 -3.86 -33.85
CA TYR A 97 -6.11 -3.65 -34.49
C TYR A 97 -5.08 -4.67 -33.99
N CYS A 98 -3.94 -4.24 -33.42
CA CYS A 98 -2.89 -5.13 -32.91
C CYS A 98 -3.14 -5.62 -31.45
N TRP A 99 -4.22 -5.17 -30.80
CA TRP A 99 -4.56 -5.53 -29.44
C TRP A 99 -5.44 -6.78 -29.44
N SER A 100 -4.86 -7.91 -29.15
CA SER A 100 -5.55 -9.19 -29.06
C SER A 100 -6.15 -9.39 -27.66
N LYS A 101 -6.89 -10.48 -27.47
CA LYS A 101 -7.68 -10.74 -26.26
C LYS A 101 -6.85 -10.74 -24.97
N GLU A 102 -5.61 -11.19 -25.04
CA GLU A 102 -4.70 -11.25 -23.90
C GLU A 102 -4.26 -9.88 -23.36
N PHE A 103 -4.41 -8.82 -24.15
CA PHE A 103 -4.15 -7.45 -23.76
C PHE A 103 -5.39 -6.70 -23.23
N MET A 104 -6.54 -7.36 -23.27
CA MET A 104 -7.77 -6.74 -22.75
C MET A 104 -7.79 -6.81 -21.24
N ALA A 105 -8.36 -5.77 -20.63
CA ALA A 105 -8.64 -5.79 -19.20
C ALA A 105 -9.57 -6.97 -18.87
N PRO A 106 -9.36 -7.66 -17.75
CA PRO A 106 -10.32 -8.67 -17.29
C PRO A 106 -11.71 -8.06 -17.11
N GLU A 107 -12.73 -8.85 -17.40
CA GLU A 107 -14.11 -8.45 -17.10
C GLU A 107 -14.25 -8.26 -15.58
N SER A 108 -14.86 -7.16 -15.19
CA SER A 108 -15.15 -6.81 -13.79
C SER A 108 -16.51 -6.14 -13.71
N PRO A 109 -17.14 -6.13 -12.53
CA PRO A 109 -18.36 -5.36 -12.34
C PRO A 109 -18.13 -3.89 -12.73
N LEU A 110 -19.14 -3.28 -13.35
CA LEU A 110 -19.11 -1.85 -13.70
C LEU A 110 -19.89 -1.06 -12.65
N SER A 111 -19.34 0.07 -12.23
CA SER A 111 -19.97 0.96 -11.26
C SER A 111 -19.49 2.39 -11.44
N GLU A 112 -20.34 3.35 -11.06
CA GLU A 112 -19.89 4.74 -10.86
C GLU A 112 -19.01 4.86 -9.61
N ASP A 113 -19.19 4.00 -8.62
CA ASP A 113 -18.27 3.83 -7.49
C ASP A 113 -17.04 3.04 -7.94
N CYS A 114 -16.06 3.75 -8.50
CA CYS A 114 -14.87 3.18 -9.16
C CYS A 114 -13.55 3.87 -8.78
N LEU A 115 -13.55 4.79 -7.79
CA LEU A 115 -12.35 5.55 -7.41
C LEU A 115 -11.52 4.78 -6.38
N TYR A 116 -10.86 3.74 -6.86
CA TYR A 116 -10.04 2.81 -6.09
C TYR A 116 -8.65 2.68 -6.67
N LEU A 117 -7.70 2.36 -5.80
CA LEU A 117 -6.34 1.99 -6.19
C LEU A 117 -5.97 0.62 -5.62
N ASN A 118 -4.98 0.01 -6.23
CA ASN A 118 -4.39 -1.24 -5.77
C ASN A 118 -2.93 -1.00 -5.38
N VAL A 119 -2.44 -1.74 -4.39
CA VAL A 119 -1.06 -1.63 -3.90
C VAL A 119 -0.44 -3.02 -3.84
N TRP A 120 0.75 -3.14 -4.40
CA TRP A 120 1.63 -4.29 -4.24
C TRP A 120 2.92 -3.81 -3.58
N THR A 121 3.35 -4.47 -2.51
CA THR A 121 4.56 -4.07 -1.81
C THR A 121 5.31 -5.25 -1.22
N THR A 122 6.63 -5.19 -1.30
CA THR A 122 7.55 -6.12 -0.62
C THR A 122 8.03 -5.58 0.73
N ALA A 123 7.59 -4.39 1.13
CA ALA A 123 7.95 -3.78 2.41
C ALA A 123 7.63 -4.71 3.58
N LYS A 124 8.56 -4.82 4.52
CA LYS A 124 8.42 -5.66 5.72
C LYS A 124 7.96 -4.85 6.92
N THR A 125 8.35 -3.60 6.98
CA THR A 125 8.04 -2.70 8.09
C THR A 125 7.46 -1.38 7.56
N VAL A 126 6.75 -0.65 8.41
CA VAL A 126 6.20 0.68 8.06
C VAL A 126 7.27 1.75 7.88
N GLN A 127 8.53 1.46 8.25
CA GLN A 127 9.67 2.35 8.07
C GLN A 127 10.44 2.09 6.77
N ASP A 128 10.11 1.05 6.03
CA ASP A 128 10.76 0.73 4.78
C ASP A 128 10.42 1.82 3.74
N LYS A 129 11.41 2.63 3.40
CA LYS A 129 11.28 3.71 2.42
C LYS A 129 11.60 3.19 1.01
N MET A 130 10.72 2.39 0.47
CA MET A 130 10.90 1.82 -0.86
C MET A 130 10.54 2.83 -1.95
N PRO A 131 11.17 2.77 -3.13
CA PRO A 131 10.71 3.51 -4.31
C PRO A 131 9.26 3.16 -4.63
N VAL A 132 8.47 4.17 -5.02
CA VAL A 132 7.08 3.99 -5.39
C VAL A 132 6.94 4.15 -6.89
N MET A 133 6.37 3.14 -7.55
CA MET A 133 5.97 3.19 -8.95
C MET A 133 4.46 3.36 -9.00
N VAL A 134 3.98 4.41 -9.68
CA VAL A 134 2.55 4.65 -9.91
C VAL A 134 2.24 4.28 -11.35
N TRP A 135 1.31 3.34 -11.54
CA TRP A 135 0.79 2.96 -12.85
C TRP A 135 -0.55 3.65 -13.07
N ILE A 136 -0.63 4.43 -14.12
CA ILE A 136 -1.88 5.03 -14.63
C ILE A 136 -2.14 4.37 -15.96
N HIS A 137 -3.25 3.61 -16.04
CA HIS A 137 -3.58 2.86 -17.24
C HIS A 137 -3.86 3.81 -18.43
N GLY A 138 -3.54 3.35 -19.63
CA GLY A 138 -3.92 4.00 -20.86
C GLY A 138 -5.38 3.72 -21.25
N GLY A 139 -5.79 4.17 -22.43
CA GLY A 139 -7.11 3.89 -22.98
C GLY A 139 -7.70 5.03 -23.80
N ALA A 140 -6.95 6.12 -23.97
CA ALA A 140 -7.35 7.40 -24.59
C ALA A 140 -8.46 8.13 -23.78
N PHE A 141 -9.07 9.18 -24.39
CA PHE A 141 -10.06 10.06 -23.76
C PHE A 141 -11.45 9.75 -24.31
#